data_d441c5f38c67ef642aa04da28699600d
#
_entry.id   d441c5f38c67ef642aa04da28699600d
#
_cell.length_a   1.000
_cell.length_b   1.000
_cell.length_c   1.000
_cell.angle_alpha   90.00
_cell.angle_beta   90.00
_cell.angle_gamma   90.00
#
_symmetry.space_group_name_H-M   'P 1'
#
loop_
_entity.id
_entity.type
_entity.pdbx_description
1 polymer ?
#
loop_
_entity_poly.entity_id
_entity_poly.type
_entity_poly.pdbx_seq_one_letter_code
_entity_poly.pdbx_strand_id
1 'polypeptide(L)'
;MFTCEGLGLSHSCSLSSPLSRKQRAVWSLISRGLSVASIADKLRTTRQFVNQTKLAAEAKLSTTLLEVAQANDLQVTRLYPKQAILLGYHPALKRKAIVTYSTHHGIKVWYWHDNPEEVTDPAFLNQIRQHLLDIAEERGVEIEGADRIHPAKLAHQIFSKLIPELKA
;
A
#
# COMPACT_ATOMS: atom_id res chain seq x y z
N MET A 1 0.26 10.14 -20.15
CA MET A 1 -0.40 11.32 -19.56
C MET A 1 -1.89 11.05 -19.53
N PHE A 2 -2.38 10.46 -18.45
CA PHE A 2 -3.82 10.40 -18.18
C PHE A 2 -4.02 11.07 -16.83
N THR A 3 -4.32 12.35 -16.93
CA THR A 3 -4.86 13.16 -15.87
C THR A 3 -6.28 12.69 -15.58
N CYS A 4 -6.57 12.29 -14.34
CA CYS A 4 -7.94 12.33 -13.84
C CYS A 4 -8.33 13.81 -13.68
N GLU A 5 -8.67 14.46 -14.79
CA GLU A 5 -9.35 15.74 -14.77
C GLU A 5 -10.83 15.53 -15.06
N GLY A 6 -11.61 16.11 -14.17
CA GLY A 6 -12.95 16.53 -14.45
C GLY A 6 -14.05 15.60 -14.00
N LEU A 7 -14.48 15.81 -12.78
CA LEU A 7 -15.89 16.06 -12.48
C LEU A 7 -15.93 16.63 -11.05
N GLY A 8 -16.09 17.94 -10.96
CA GLY A 8 -16.40 18.62 -9.71
C GLY A 8 -17.76 18.17 -9.19
N LEU A 9 -17.74 17.17 -8.33
CA LEU A 9 -18.81 16.85 -7.42
C LEU A 9 -18.15 16.59 -6.07
N SER A 10 -18.21 17.56 -5.19
CA SER A 10 -17.95 17.44 -3.78
C SER A 10 -19.00 16.52 -3.14
N HIS A 11 -18.91 15.25 -3.44
CA HIS A 11 -19.44 14.20 -2.60
C HIS A 11 -18.22 13.55 -2.00
N SER A 12 -18.01 13.77 -0.69
CA SER A 12 -17.13 12.92 0.11
C SER A 12 -17.72 11.51 0.05
N CYS A 13 -17.44 10.81 -1.03
CA CYS A 13 -17.56 9.37 -1.09
C CYS A 13 -16.45 8.88 -0.14
N SER A 14 -16.77 8.81 1.13
CA SER A 14 -16.03 8.03 2.10
C SER A 14 -16.07 6.60 1.59
N LEU A 15 -15.14 6.26 0.70
CA LEU A 15 -14.87 4.88 0.34
C LEU A 15 -14.49 4.22 1.66
N SER A 16 -15.47 3.55 2.26
CA SER A 16 -15.28 2.84 3.51
C SER A 16 -14.10 1.90 3.32
N SER A 17 -13.09 2.04 4.20
CA SER A 17 -11.95 1.12 4.23
C SER A 17 -12.44 -0.32 4.08
N PRO A 18 -11.79 -1.17 3.27
CA PRO A 18 -12.16 -2.58 3.16
C PRO A 18 -12.13 -3.30 4.51
N LEU A 19 -11.41 -2.75 5.48
CA LEU A 19 -11.29 -3.29 6.82
C LEU A 19 -12.22 -2.59 7.81
N SER A 20 -12.85 -3.39 8.70
CA SER A 20 -13.52 -2.86 9.89
C SER A 20 -12.51 -2.17 10.82
N ARG A 21 -12.99 -1.35 11.75
CA ARG A 21 -12.12 -0.66 12.73
C ARG A 21 -11.21 -1.62 13.51
N LYS A 22 -11.74 -2.77 13.93
CA LYS A 22 -10.97 -3.80 14.66
C LYS A 22 -9.94 -4.48 13.76
N GLN A 23 -10.32 -4.81 12.53
CA GLN A 23 -9.41 -5.40 11.55
C GLN A 23 -8.26 -4.45 11.20
N ARG A 24 -8.55 -3.16 11.03
CA ARG A 24 -7.54 -2.13 10.76
C ARG A 24 -6.56 -2.00 11.92
N ALA A 25 -7.05 -1.95 13.16
CA ALA A 25 -6.18 -1.88 14.34
C ALA A 25 -5.24 -3.09 14.45
N VAL A 26 -5.75 -4.30 14.26
CA VAL A 26 -4.93 -5.52 14.28
C VAL A 26 -3.95 -5.55 13.11
N TRP A 27 -4.42 -5.28 11.89
CA TRP A 27 -3.57 -5.33 10.70
C TRP A 27 -2.41 -4.32 10.77
N SER A 28 -2.65 -3.09 11.21
CA SER A 28 -1.60 -2.07 11.34
C SER A 28 -0.49 -2.45 12.33
N LEU A 29 -0.80 -3.22 13.34
CA LEU A 29 0.20 -3.71 14.30
C LEU A 29 0.96 -4.93 13.75
N ILE A 30 0.26 -5.82 13.02
CA ILE A 30 0.88 -6.97 12.34
C ILE A 30 1.83 -6.52 11.24
N SER A 31 1.43 -5.55 10.41
CA SER A 31 2.25 -5.06 9.31
C SER A 31 3.56 -4.41 9.77
N ARG A 32 3.55 -3.81 10.97
CA ARG A 32 4.74 -3.28 11.65
C ARG A 32 5.62 -4.36 12.28
N GLY A 33 5.24 -5.63 12.23
CA GLY A 33 6.01 -6.76 12.74
C GLY A 33 5.75 -7.14 14.19
N LEU A 34 4.71 -6.60 14.85
CA LEU A 34 4.38 -6.99 16.22
C LEU A 34 3.87 -8.44 16.28
N SER A 35 4.24 -9.15 17.34
CA SER A 35 3.76 -10.51 17.58
C SER A 35 2.28 -10.52 18.00
N VAL A 36 1.59 -11.64 17.71
CA VAL A 36 0.21 -11.83 18.12
C VAL A 36 0.03 -11.66 19.64
N ALA A 37 1.01 -12.13 20.43
CA ALA A 37 1.00 -11.98 21.89
C ALA A 37 1.04 -10.50 22.30
N SER A 38 2.01 -9.73 21.76
CA SER A 38 2.13 -8.30 22.05
C SER A 38 0.90 -7.51 21.63
N ILE A 39 0.26 -7.89 20.51
CA ILE A 39 -0.99 -7.25 20.05
C ILE A 39 -2.14 -7.56 20.98
N ALA A 40 -2.27 -8.83 21.42
CA ALA A 40 -3.32 -9.24 22.37
C ALA A 40 -3.21 -8.45 23.67
N ASP A 41 -2.01 -8.32 24.23
CA ASP A 41 -1.74 -7.53 25.44
C ASP A 41 -2.06 -6.04 25.23
N LYS A 42 -1.57 -5.45 24.13
CA LYS A 42 -1.79 -4.04 23.79
C LYS A 42 -3.25 -3.68 23.59
N LEU A 43 -4.02 -4.57 22.94
CA LEU A 43 -5.44 -4.37 22.67
C LEU A 43 -6.36 -4.93 23.79
N ARG A 44 -5.79 -5.49 24.87
CA ARG A 44 -6.51 -6.13 25.98
C ARG A 44 -7.52 -7.15 25.50
N THR A 45 -7.06 -8.08 24.66
CA THR A 45 -7.88 -9.13 24.03
C THR A 45 -7.15 -10.47 24.04
N THR A 46 -7.74 -11.51 23.46
CA THR A 46 -7.14 -12.85 23.39
C THR A 46 -6.27 -13.01 22.13
N ARG A 47 -5.23 -13.87 22.21
CA ARG A 47 -4.43 -14.27 21.04
C ARG A 47 -5.28 -14.90 19.95
N GLN A 48 -6.30 -15.67 20.32
CA GLN A 48 -7.24 -16.29 19.38
C GLN A 48 -8.00 -15.22 18.59
N PHE A 49 -8.53 -14.18 19.26
CA PHE A 49 -9.20 -13.07 18.60
C PHE A 49 -8.28 -12.35 17.62
N VAL A 50 -7.02 -12.06 18.04
CA VAL A 50 -6.03 -11.42 17.16
C VAL A 50 -5.75 -12.27 15.93
N ASN A 51 -5.55 -13.59 16.07
CA ASN A 51 -5.32 -14.48 14.93
C ASN A 51 -6.52 -14.53 13.97
N GLN A 52 -7.73 -14.69 14.47
CA GLN A 52 -8.94 -14.68 13.62
C GLN A 52 -9.12 -13.35 12.89
N THR A 53 -8.92 -12.23 13.60
CA THR A 53 -9.06 -10.89 13.04
C THR A 53 -7.99 -10.62 11.99
N LYS A 54 -6.75 -11.06 12.23
CA LYS A 54 -5.65 -11.01 11.26
C LYS A 54 -5.99 -11.74 9.97
N LEU A 55 -6.38 -13.02 10.07
CA LEU A 55 -6.72 -13.83 8.90
C LEU A 55 -7.88 -13.21 8.10
N ALA A 56 -8.91 -12.72 8.78
CA ALA A 56 -10.03 -12.05 8.12
C ALA A 56 -9.61 -10.74 7.44
N ALA A 57 -8.70 -9.96 8.04
CA ALA A 57 -8.17 -8.75 7.44
C ALA A 57 -7.31 -9.05 6.20
N GLU A 58 -6.38 -10.00 6.30
CA GLU A 58 -5.52 -10.44 5.20
C GLU A 58 -6.34 -10.97 4.01
N ALA A 59 -7.39 -11.76 4.27
CA ALA A 59 -8.29 -12.28 3.23
C ALA A 59 -9.04 -11.16 2.52
N LYS A 60 -9.63 -10.22 3.26
CA LYS A 60 -10.33 -9.07 2.66
C LYS A 60 -9.41 -8.20 1.83
N LEU A 61 -8.23 -7.86 2.34
CA LEU A 61 -7.25 -7.07 1.61
C LEU A 61 -6.80 -7.80 0.35
N SER A 62 -6.52 -9.09 0.43
CA SER A 62 -6.12 -9.89 -0.72
C SER A 62 -7.18 -9.87 -1.82
N THR A 63 -8.46 -10.09 -1.47
CA THR A 63 -9.57 -10.02 -2.42
C THR A 63 -9.67 -8.63 -3.06
N THR A 64 -9.63 -7.57 -2.25
CA THR A 64 -9.75 -6.21 -2.79
C THR A 64 -8.57 -5.82 -3.67
N LEU A 65 -7.33 -6.24 -3.32
CA LEU A 65 -6.17 -5.99 -4.18
C LEU A 65 -6.28 -6.72 -5.52
N LEU A 66 -6.79 -7.96 -5.53
CA LEU A 66 -7.05 -8.72 -6.76
C LEU A 66 -8.12 -8.07 -7.63
N GLU A 67 -9.22 -7.59 -7.04
CA GLU A 67 -10.27 -6.86 -7.73
C GLU A 67 -9.74 -5.56 -8.37
N VAL A 68 -8.92 -4.81 -7.64
CA VAL A 68 -8.28 -3.59 -8.17
C VAL A 68 -7.28 -3.93 -9.28
N ALA A 69 -6.50 -5.00 -9.14
CA ALA A 69 -5.60 -5.46 -10.19
C ALA A 69 -6.37 -5.83 -11.46
N GLN A 70 -7.46 -6.58 -11.33
CA GLN A 70 -8.34 -6.94 -12.44
C GLN A 70 -8.96 -5.70 -13.12
N ALA A 71 -9.45 -4.74 -12.32
CA ALA A 71 -10.04 -3.51 -12.84
C ALA A 71 -9.04 -2.61 -13.59
N ASN A 72 -7.74 -2.81 -13.36
CA ASN A 72 -6.64 -2.10 -14.02
C ASN A 72 -5.91 -2.95 -15.07
N ASP A 73 -6.50 -4.05 -15.55
CA ASP A 73 -5.90 -4.96 -16.53
C ASP A 73 -4.50 -5.47 -16.16
N LEU A 74 -4.25 -5.66 -14.87
CA LEU A 74 -2.95 -6.16 -14.39
C LEU A 74 -2.92 -7.69 -14.40
N GLN A 75 -1.90 -8.24 -15.01
CA GLN A 75 -1.52 -9.63 -14.83
C GLN A 75 -0.83 -9.79 -13.48
N VAL A 76 -1.48 -10.50 -12.55
CA VAL A 76 -0.96 -10.70 -11.19
C VAL A 76 0.28 -11.59 -11.22
N THR A 77 1.39 -11.07 -10.71
CA THR A 77 2.65 -11.81 -10.59
C THR A 77 2.79 -12.41 -9.19
N ARG A 78 2.51 -11.62 -8.16
CA ARG A 78 2.62 -12.06 -6.76
C ARG A 78 1.73 -11.26 -5.82
N LEU A 79 1.25 -11.94 -4.78
CA LEU A 79 0.48 -11.32 -3.70
C LEU A 79 1.21 -11.54 -2.36
N TYR A 80 1.29 -10.48 -1.55
CA TYR A 80 1.86 -10.45 -0.21
C TYR A 80 0.77 -10.07 0.81
N PRO A 81 -0.02 -11.05 1.31
CA PRO A 81 -1.20 -10.77 2.14
C PRO A 81 -0.87 -10.00 3.43
N LYS A 82 0.21 -10.36 4.12
CA LYS A 82 0.64 -9.71 5.36
C LYS A 82 0.95 -8.23 5.19
N GLN A 83 1.54 -7.87 4.06
CA GLN A 83 1.94 -6.50 3.72
C GLN A 83 0.86 -5.75 2.95
N ALA A 84 -0.22 -6.44 2.55
CA ALA A 84 -1.26 -5.91 1.68
C ALA A 84 -0.67 -5.24 0.43
N ILE A 85 0.18 -6.00 -0.27
CA ILE A 85 0.85 -5.61 -1.50
C ILE A 85 0.60 -6.68 -2.57
N LEU A 86 0.33 -6.23 -3.79
CA LEU A 86 0.25 -7.07 -4.97
C LEU A 86 1.20 -6.53 -6.03
N LEU A 87 2.04 -7.41 -6.58
CA LEU A 87 2.87 -7.14 -7.75
C LEU A 87 2.19 -7.68 -8.99
N GLY A 88 2.06 -6.86 -10.00
CA GLY A 88 1.49 -7.19 -11.29
C GLY A 88 2.26 -6.59 -12.46
N TYR A 89 1.80 -6.90 -13.66
CA TYR A 89 2.33 -6.38 -14.90
C TYR A 89 1.18 -5.87 -15.78
N HIS A 90 1.31 -4.67 -16.31
CA HIS A 90 0.34 -4.08 -17.23
C HIS A 90 0.79 -4.32 -18.68
N PRO A 91 0.12 -5.19 -19.46
CA PRO A 91 0.58 -5.59 -20.80
C PRO A 91 0.66 -4.44 -21.79
N ALA A 92 -0.36 -3.57 -21.84
CA ALA A 92 -0.41 -2.46 -22.77
C ALA A 92 0.63 -1.38 -22.48
N LEU A 93 0.91 -1.10 -21.19
CA LEU A 93 1.94 -0.15 -20.77
C LEU A 93 3.33 -0.77 -20.71
N LYS A 94 3.43 -2.10 -20.81
CA LYS A 94 4.68 -2.89 -20.69
C LYS A 94 5.47 -2.55 -19.41
N ARG A 95 4.76 -2.37 -18.29
CA ARG A 95 5.34 -1.94 -17.01
C ARG A 95 4.88 -2.83 -15.85
N LYS A 96 5.76 -3.00 -14.87
CA LYS A 96 5.37 -3.55 -13.57
C LYS A 96 4.46 -2.56 -12.86
N ALA A 97 3.49 -3.06 -12.12
CA ALA A 97 2.60 -2.28 -11.29
C ALA A 97 2.53 -2.88 -9.89
N ILE A 98 2.41 -2.01 -8.89
CA ILE A 98 2.31 -2.38 -7.49
C ILE A 98 0.98 -1.85 -6.97
N VAL A 99 0.12 -2.73 -6.46
CA VAL A 99 -1.12 -2.34 -5.79
C VAL A 99 -0.90 -2.46 -4.29
N THR A 100 -1.13 -1.37 -3.56
CA THR A 100 -0.91 -1.33 -2.11
C THR A 100 -2.13 -0.80 -1.37
N TYR A 101 -2.34 -1.29 -0.16
CA TYR A 101 -3.29 -0.72 0.79
C TYR A 101 -2.55 0.11 1.85
N SER A 102 -3.12 1.25 2.21
CA SER A 102 -2.73 2.06 3.36
C SER A 102 -3.96 2.37 4.21
N THR A 103 -3.80 2.42 5.52
CA THR A 103 -4.88 2.80 6.44
C THR A 103 -5.33 4.25 6.28
N HIS A 104 -4.42 5.12 5.81
CA HIS A 104 -4.66 6.55 5.61
C HIS A 104 -5.16 6.90 4.20
N HIS A 105 -4.68 6.15 3.17
CA HIS A 105 -4.90 6.52 1.77
C HIS A 105 -5.71 5.49 0.98
N GLY A 106 -6.14 4.39 1.62
CA GLY A 106 -6.86 3.31 0.92
C GLY A 106 -5.94 2.54 -0.04
N ILE A 107 -6.51 2.08 -1.16
CA ILE A 107 -5.76 1.32 -2.16
C ILE A 107 -5.26 2.24 -3.26
N LYS A 108 -3.97 2.08 -3.62
CA LYS A 108 -3.30 2.83 -4.69
C LYS A 108 -2.59 1.87 -5.62
N VAL A 109 -2.54 2.24 -6.91
CA VAL A 109 -1.78 1.56 -7.96
C VAL A 109 -0.58 2.43 -8.32
N TRP A 110 0.60 1.84 -8.23
CA TRP A 110 1.88 2.48 -8.55
C TRP A 110 2.49 1.80 -9.76
N TYR A 111 2.73 2.56 -10.83
CA TYR A 111 3.44 2.04 -11.99
C TYR A 111 4.94 2.25 -11.84
N TRP A 112 5.70 1.18 -12.05
CA TRP A 112 7.15 1.22 -11.97
C TRP A 112 7.73 1.94 -13.18
N HIS A 113 8.53 2.98 -12.95
CA HIS A 113 9.17 3.78 -13.98
C HIS A 113 10.67 3.65 -13.88
N ASP A 114 11.34 3.47 -15.04
CA ASP A 114 12.80 3.40 -15.10
C ASP A 114 13.43 4.81 -14.98
N ASN A 115 12.70 5.88 -15.41
CA ASN A 115 13.09 7.28 -15.28
C ASN A 115 12.02 8.09 -14.53
N PRO A 116 12.18 8.27 -13.23
CA PRO A 116 11.17 8.85 -12.37
C PRO A 116 11.15 10.39 -12.28
N GLU A 117 12.04 11.12 -12.97
CA GLU A 117 12.27 12.55 -12.73
C GLU A 117 11.38 13.51 -13.57
N GLU A 118 10.39 12.99 -14.30
CA GLU A 118 9.57 13.79 -15.23
C GLU A 118 8.44 14.59 -14.56
N VAL A 119 8.13 14.33 -13.27
CA VAL A 119 7.07 15.05 -12.54
C VAL A 119 7.67 16.19 -11.75
N THR A 120 7.27 17.42 -12.05
CA THR A 120 7.87 18.64 -11.49
C THR A 120 6.95 19.46 -10.58
N ASP A 121 5.64 19.14 -10.49
CA ASP A 121 4.73 19.88 -9.61
C ASP A 121 5.04 19.60 -8.11
N PRO A 122 5.50 20.61 -7.34
CA PRO A 122 5.91 20.42 -5.95
C PRO A 122 4.78 19.96 -5.03
N ALA A 123 3.55 20.42 -5.26
CA ALA A 123 2.39 20.05 -4.43
C ALA A 123 2.05 18.57 -4.62
N PHE A 124 2.04 18.10 -5.86
CA PHE A 124 1.80 16.71 -6.20
C PHE A 124 2.92 15.79 -5.69
N LEU A 125 4.19 16.21 -5.84
CA LEU A 125 5.35 15.47 -5.32
C LEU A 125 5.31 15.32 -3.80
N ASN A 126 4.89 16.36 -3.07
CA ASN A 126 4.75 16.30 -1.62
C ASN A 126 3.63 15.35 -1.19
N GLN A 127 2.51 15.34 -1.90
CA GLN A 127 1.43 14.39 -1.64
C GLN A 127 1.87 12.94 -1.86
N ILE A 128 2.56 12.65 -2.96
CA ILE A 128 3.13 11.32 -3.25
C ILE A 128 4.12 10.93 -2.15
N ARG A 129 5.01 11.84 -1.75
CA ARG A 129 5.98 11.59 -0.68
C ARG A 129 5.29 11.18 0.61
N GLN A 130 4.24 11.92 1.02
CA GLN A 130 3.50 11.59 2.24
C GLN A 130 2.88 10.20 2.16
N HIS A 131 2.26 9.84 1.03
CA HIS A 131 1.72 8.49 0.83
C HIS A 131 2.80 7.40 0.97
N LEU A 132 3.97 7.63 0.41
CA LEU A 132 5.09 6.68 0.47
C LEU A 132 5.65 6.54 1.88
N LEU A 133 5.76 7.64 2.61
CA LEU A 133 6.20 7.64 4.01
C LEU A 133 5.20 6.90 4.91
N ASP A 134 3.91 7.10 4.72
CA ASP A 134 2.87 6.39 5.46
C ASP A 134 2.90 4.87 5.16
N ILE A 135 3.10 4.49 3.88
CA ILE A 135 3.29 3.08 3.50
C ILE A 135 4.52 2.48 4.19
N ALA A 136 5.63 3.21 4.25
CA ALA A 136 6.86 2.76 4.89
C ALA A 136 6.67 2.61 6.41
N GLU A 137 6.10 3.61 7.07
CA GLU A 137 5.81 3.60 8.51
C GLU A 137 4.88 2.46 8.90
N GLU A 138 3.78 2.27 8.17
CA GLU A 138 2.82 1.18 8.41
C GLU A 138 3.46 -0.21 8.31
N ARG A 139 4.59 -0.35 7.66
CA ARG A 139 5.31 -1.62 7.47
C ARG A 139 6.65 -1.69 8.20
N GLY A 140 6.93 -0.71 9.04
CA GLY A 140 8.18 -0.64 9.80
C GLY A 140 9.42 -0.53 8.92
N VAL A 141 9.31 0.12 7.75
CA VAL A 141 10.43 0.38 6.85
C VAL A 141 10.98 1.77 7.11
N GLU A 142 12.23 1.85 7.54
CA GLU A 142 12.93 3.11 7.73
C GLU A 142 13.78 3.45 6.50
N ILE A 143 13.71 4.72 6.06
CA ILE A 143 14.51 5.27 4.97
C ILE A 143 15.21 6.52 5.49
N GLU A 144 16.54 6.50 5.50
CA GLU A 144 17.33 7.66 5.90
C GLU A 144 17.17 8.80 4.88
N GLY A 145 16.97 10.04 5.38
CA GLY A 145 16.88 11.22 4.53
C GLY A 145 15.67 11.24 3.57
N ALA A 146 14.60 10.51 3.90
CA ALA A 146 13.41 10.35 3.06
C ALA A 146 12.76 11.68 2.64
N ASP A 147 12.91 12.73 3.46
CA ASP A 147 12.44 14.09 3.20
C ASP A 147 13.19 14.78 2.04
N ARG A 148 14.42 14.38 1.77
CA ARG A 148 15.31 14.95 0.74
C ARG A 148 15.36 14.14 -0.56
N ILE A 149 14.82 12.92 -0.53
CA ILE A 149 14.85 12.01 -1.69
C ILE A 149 13.66 12.34 -2.62
N HIS A 150 13.90 12.35 -3.92
CA HIS A 150 12.80 12.49 -4.89
C HIS A 150 11.79 11.34 -4.73
N PRO A 151 10.46 11.60 -4.74
CA PRO A 151 9.43 10.59 -4.45
C PRO A 151 9.56 9.30 -5.25
N ALA A 152 9.99 9.35 -6.49
CA ALA A 152 10.19 8.16 -7.29
C ALA A 152 11.37 7.31 -6.83
N LYS A 153 12.50 7.92 -6.42
CA LYS A 153 13.61 7.20 -5.80
C LYS A 153 13.20 6.65 -4.44
N LEU A 154 12.40 7.40 -3.69
CA LEU A 154 11.84 6.96 -2.42
C LEU A 154 10.93 5.73 -2.61
N ALA A 155 10.05 5.74 -3.63
CA ALA A 155 9.23 4.59 -3.99
C ALA A 155 10.07 3.35 -4.31
N HIS A 156 11.13 3.51 -5.12
CA HIS A 156 12.07 2.43 -5.44
C HIS A 156 12.71 1.84 -4.17
N GLN A 157 13.18 2.68 -3.26
CA GLN A 157 13.80 2.20 -2.01
C GLN A 157 12.81 1.46 -1.11
N ILE A 158 11.60 2.00 -0.93
CA ILE A 158 10.56 1.39 -0.10
C ILE A 158 10.11 0.06 -0.69
N PHE A 159 9.71 0.05 -1.97
CA PHE A 159 9.18 -1.16 -2.59
C PHE A 159 10.23 -2.24 -2.80
N SER A 160 11.49 -1.90 -3.06
CA SER A 160 12.59 -2.87 -3.11
C SER A 160 12.88 -3.52 -1.75
N LYS A 161 12.61 -2.83 -0.63
CA LYS A 161 12.68 -3.44 0.70
C LYS A 161 11.52 -4.38 1.00
N LEU A 162 10.33 -4.07 0.48
CA LEU A 162 9.10 -4.81 0.73
C LEU A 162 8.86 -5.97 -0.24
N ILE A 163 9.34 -5.86 -1.47
CA ILE A 163 9.10 -6.81 -2.57
C ILE A 163 10.46 -7.36 -3.02
N PRO A 164 10.79 -8.62 -2.69
CA PRO A 164 12.08 -9.22 -3.03
C PRO A 164 12.41 -9.21 -4.52
N GLU A 165 11.39 -9.36 -5.38
CA GLU A 165 11.52 -9.38 -6.84
C GLU A 165 11.88 -8.02 -7.46
N LEU A 166 11.86 -6.95 -6.67
CA LEU A 166 12.28 -5.61 -7.11
C LEU A 166 13.70 -5.26 -6.65
N LYS A 167 14.35 -6.15 -5.91
CA LYS A 167 15.77 -6.02 -5.58
C LYS A 167 16.57 -6.37 -6.83
N ALA A 168 16.96 -5.34 -7.56
CA ALA A 168 17.91 -5.48 -8.67
C ALA A 168 19.33 -5.41 -8.16
#